data_44b4503d04466d478be6aff97f7697ef
#
_entry.id   44b4503d04466d478be6aff97f7697ef
#
_cell.length_a   1.000
_cell.length_b   1.000
_cell.length_c   1.000
_cell.angle_alpha   90.00
_cell.angle_beta   90.00
_cell.angle_gamma   90.00
#
_symmetry.space_group_name_H-M   'P 1'
#
loop_
_entity.id
_entity.type
_entity.pdbx_description
1 polymer ?
#
loop_
_entity_poly.entity_id
_entity_poly.type
_entity_poly.pdbx_seq_one_letter_code
_entity_poly.pdbx_strand_id
1 'polypeptide(L)'
;MSISPSGRTTATTNSQLGSLLHPRTVAVLGASQDTTKLVGKPIFFLQQHKYGGKIYPINPKYKEVSGLTCYPSLAQVPGEIDAVIIGLPAESVLAAVQECTQRKVKSVIVFASGFAEIGGKGVKMEAELREMAQRAGMILCGPNCQGVVNLHEGATLSFTPALERKKLQAGKIAFVTQSGAMGGSLFSNAMQLGIGFSYWISSGNEASLESADYMHYLVQDPQTSVILNYSEGFRDQDKFIRAAEAARQAGKPIVALRVGRTPVGRKAAQAHTGAASGPEEEVEALFQRLGILRVEDGDELLEIGNVLVQGRFPKGKNVGILSTSGGAGGLIADQCEMAKLKVPAFQGETREEYLRLLPYFGSALNPVDTTAMFSQFLVKDPDYFKKLLRPMLKEKSVHSIILMITMSTGERAKRMAIDIAEIYQQTDKPLVVSWIAGNLAEEGYQILREAGIPLFMNTKKSARAIQALIQCAELRKKG
;
A
#
# COMPACT_ATOMS: atom_id res chain seq x y z
N MET A 1 -25.05 -13.63 13.86
CA MET A 1 -23.91 -13.16 14.64
C MET A 1 -22.92 -14.31 14.72
N SER A 2 -21.84 -14.26 13.96
CA SER A 2 -20.79 -15.29 14.03
C SER A 2 -19.86 -14.96 15.19
N ILE A 3 -19.80 -15.83 16.18
CA ILE A 3 -18.84 -15.74 17.28
C ILE A 3 -17.53 -16.28 16.74
N SER A 4 -16.46 -15.46 16.75
CA SER A 4 -15.10 -15.95 16.43
C SER A 4 -14.66 -16.95 17.53
N PRO A 5 -13.69 -17.83 17.28
CA PRO A 5 -13.12 -18.71 18.29
C PRO A 5 -12.59 -17.96 19.53
N SER A 6 -12.36 -16.64 19.41
CA SER A 6 -11.95 -15.74 20.50
C SER A 6 -13.12 -15.20 21.36
N GLY A 7 -14.38 -15.58 21.09
CA GLY A 7 -15.56 -15.13 21.83
C GLY A 7 -15.95 -13.66 21.59
N ARG A 8 -15.29 -12.94 20.65
CA ARG A 8 -15.61 -11.54 20.31
C ARG A 8 -16.51 -11.47 19.08
N THR A 9 -17.49 -10.57 19.07
CA THR A 9 -18.24 -10.23 17.86
C THR A 9 -17.39 -9.29 16.99
N THR A 10 -17.56 -9.35 15.66
CA THR A 10 -16.91 -8.46 14.70
C THR A 10 -17.12 -6.97 15.03
N ALA A 11 -18.28 -6.61 15.55
CA ALA A 11 -18.61 -5.25 16.00
C ALA A 11 -17.74 -4.78 17.18
N THR A 12 -17.48 -5.65 18.16
CA THR A 12 -16.62 -5.34 19.31
C THR A 12 -15.17 -5.14 18.88
N THR A 13 -14.66 -5.98 17.98
CA THR A 13 -13.29 -5.87 17.47
C THR A 13 -13.12 -4.57 16.67
N ASN A 14 -14.08 -4.18 15.83
CA ASN A 14 -14.03 -2.94 15.06
C ASN A 14 -14.03 -1.69 15.97
N SER A 15 -14.85 -1.67 17.01
CA SER A 15 -14.84 -0.55 17.98
C SER A 15 -13.50 -0.44 18.71
N GLN A 16 -12.88 -1.57 19.04
CA GLN A 16 -11.58 -1.58 19.72
C GLN A 16 -10.42 -1.21 18.77
N LEU A 17 -10.46 -1.64 17.48
CA LEU A 17 -9.47 -1.22 16.49
C LEU A 17 -9.44 0.31 16.30
N GLY A 18 -10.56 0.99 16.50
CA GLY A 18 -10.60 2.44 16.55
C GLY A 18 -9.66 3.03 17.62
N SER A 19 -9.53 2.40 18.80
CA SER A 19 -8.61 2.87 19.85
C SER A 19 -7.13 2.68 19.50
N LEU A 20 -6.81 1.79 18.57
CA LEU A 20 -5.45 1.54 18.09
C LEU A 20 -5.09 2.44 16.90
N LEU A 21 -6.02 2.61 15.96
CA LEU A 21 -5.80 3.31 14.70
C LEU A 21 -6.12 4.80 14.76
N HIS A 22 -6.98 5.22 15.74
CA HIS A 22 -7.37 6.61 16.03
C HIS A 22 -7.23 6.91 17.53
N PRO A 23 -6.09 6.64 18.16
CA PRO A 23 -5.94 6.88 19.59
C PRO A 23 -6.00 8.38 19.89
N ARG A 24 -6.63 8.76 20.98
CA ARG A 24 -6.57 10.13 21.53
C ARG A 24 -5.48 10.27 22.57
N THR A 25 -5.08 9.13 23.14
CA THR A 25 -4.06 9.06 24.18
C THR A 25 -3.16 7.85 23.95
N VAL A 26 -1.84 8.10 23.89
CA VAL A 26 -0.81 7.08 23.68
C VAL A 26 0.18 7.10 24.82
N ALA A 27 0.40 5.96 25.47
CA ALA A 27 1.48 5.80 26.43
C ALA A 27 2.61 4.95 25.84
N VAL A 28 3.86 5.28 26.18
CA VAL A 28 5.06 4.57 25.69
C VAL A 28 5.82 4.01 26.88
N LEU A 29 5.70 2.69 27.12
CA LEU A 29 6.43 1.96 28.15
C LEU A 29 7.87 1.71 27.73
N GLY A 30 8.80 2.09 28.60
CA GLY A 30 10.23 2.02 28.32
C GLY A 30 10.76 3.25 27.56
N ALA A 31 9.98 4.34 27.50
CA ALA A 31 10.35 5.56 26.79
C ALA A 31 11.80 6.03 27.09
N SER A 32 12.47 6.55 26.09
CA SER A 32 13.86 7.04 26.18
C SER A 32 14.00 8.40 25.52
N GLN A 33 14.91 9.23 26.05
CA GLN A 33 15.34 10.47 25.39
C GLN A 33 16.26 10.19 24.20
N ASP A 34 16.91 9.03 24.18
CA ASP A 34 17.83 8.62 23.14
C ASP A 34 17.05 8.09 21.92
N THR A 35 16.90 8.93 20.90
CA THR A 35 16.20 8.61 19.64
C THR A 35 16.96 7.63 18.75
N THR A 36 18.20 7.28 19.06
CA THR A 36 18.93 6.21 18.37
C THR A 36 18.43 4.83 18.81
N LYS A 37 17.83 4.75 20.00
CA LYS A 37 17.20 3.53 20.51
C LYS A 37 15.80 3.37 19.95
N LEU A 38 15.41 2.10 19.75
CA LEU A 38 14.06 1.74 19.30
C LEU A 38 12.96 2.44 20.11
N VAL A 39 13.09 2.47 21.43
CA VAL A 39 12.09 3.02 22.36
C VAL A 39 12.09 4.55 22.47
N GLY A 40 13.07 5.24 21.90
CA GLY A 40 13.08 6.70 21.77
C GLY A 40 12.34 7.20 20.53
N LYS A 41 12.25 6.36 19.50
CA LYS A 41 11.65 6.74 18.19
C LYS A 41 10.14 7.04 18.23
N PRO A 42 9.27 6.28 18.90
CA PRO A 42 7.84 6.51 18.85
C PRO A 42 7.42 7.92 19.29
N ILE A 43 7.96 8.43 20.39
CA ILE A 43 7.63 9.78 20.89
C ILE A 43 8.15 10.83 19.89
N PHE A 44 9.38 10.67 19.43
CA PHE A 44 9.98 11.56 18.43
C PHE A 44 9.12 11.62 17.15
N PHE A 45 8.67 10.47 16.62
CA PHE A 45 7.86 10.43 15.40
C PHE A 45 6.46 11.00 15.62
N LEU A 46 5.80 10.72 16.75
CA LEU A 46 4.51 11.32 17.08
C LEU A 46 4.59 12.85 17.11
N GLN A 47 5.65 13.43 17.68
CA GLN A 47 5.86 14.88 17.69
C GLN A 47 6.24 15.41 16.29
N GLN A 48 7.17 14.75 15.57
CA GLN A 48 7.59 15.15 14.24
C GLN A 48 6.42 15.22 13.25
N HIS A 49 5.52 14.23 13.32
CA HIS A 49 4.36 14.12 12.43
C HIS A 49 3.10 14.76 13.00
N LYS A 50 3.25 15.60 14.03
CA LYS A 50 2.19 16.47 14.57
C LYS A 50 0.96 15.72 15.05
N TYR A 51 1.16 14.56 15.68
CA TYR A 51 0.06 13.85 16.33
C TYR A 51 -0.69 14.76 17.32
N GLY A 52 -2.01 14.88 17.13
CA GLY A 52 -2.84 15.81 17.93
C GLY A 52 -3.30 15.29 19.29
N GLY A 53 -3.04 14.02 19.60
CA GLY A 53 -3.43 13.41 20.88
C GLY A 53 -2.40 13.62 22.00
N LYS A 54 -2.72 13.10 23.19
CA LYS A 54 -1.81 13.16 24.34
C LYS A 54 -0.80 12.03 24.31
N ILE A 55 0.46 12.33 24.62
CA ILE A 55 1.57 11.37 24.69
C ILE A 55 2.05 11.28 26.13
N TYR A 56 2.13 10.07 26.68
CA TYR A 56 2.59 9.79 28.01
C TYR A 56 3.85 8.90 28.00
N PRO A 57 5.06 9.50 28.11
CA PRO A 57 6.28 8.73 28.31
C PRO A 57 6.23 8.02 29.67
N ILE A 58 6.65 6.75 29.70
CA ILE A 58 6.68 5.98 30.95
C ILE A 58 8.04 5.33 31.10
N ASN A 59 8.78 5.77 32.12
CA ASN A 59 10.07 5.22 32.50
C ASN A 59 10.46 5.73 33.91
N PRO A 60 10.73 4.86 34.89
CA PRO A 60 11.10 5.29 36.26
C PRO A 60 12.43 6.04 36.35
N LYS A 61 13.25 6.01 35.28
CA LYS A 61 14.58 6.67 35.27
C LYS A 61 14.53 8.14 34.86
N TYR A 62 13.41 8.63 34.30
CA TYR A 62 13.30 9.98 33.76
C TYR A 62 12.15 10.74 34.42
N LYS A 63 12.32 12.04 34.59
CA LYS A 63 11.24 12.97 34.95
C LYS A 63 10.57 13.59 33.72
N GLU A 64 11.34 13.64 32.63
CA GLU A 64 10.93 14.24 31.36
C GLU A 64 11.55 13.46 30.20
N VAL A 65 10.82 13.31 29.08
CA VAL A 65 11.29 12.75 27.80
C VAL A 65 10.74 13.60 26.67
N SER A 66 11.63 14.16 25.85
CA SER A 66 11.27 14.98 24.68
C SER A 66 10.32 16.15 24.99
N GLY A 67 10.51 16.83 26.13
CA GLY A 67 9.69 17.95 26.58
C GLY A 67 8.36 17.54 27.22
N LEU A 68 8.11 16.24 27.43
CA LEU A 68 6.89 15.72 28.05
C LEU A 68 7.19 15.16 29.44
N THR A 69 6.26 15.39 30.38
CA THR A 69 6.32 14.78 31.72
C THR A 69 6.39 13.26 31.60
N CYS A 70 7.41 12.64 32.18
CA CYS A 70 7.59 11.20 32.19
C CYS A 70 7.09 10.61 33.51
N TYR A 71 6.22 9.60 33.40
CA TYR A 71 5.62 8.93 34.55
C TYR A 71 6.40 7.68 34.91
N PRO A 72 6.57 7.34 36.19
CA PRO A 72 7.32 6.13 36.59
C PRO A 72 6.57 4.83 36.30
N SER A 73 5.23 4.86 36.18
CA SER A 73 4.38 3.69 35.86
C SER A 73 3.08 4.13 35.20
N LEU A 74 2.38 3.19 34.54
CA LEU A 74 1.02 3.43 33.98
C LEU A 74 0.01 3.85 35.04
N ALA A 75 0.15 3.36 36.27
CA ALA A 75 -0.76 3.69 37.39
C ALA A 75 -0.82 5.18 37.69
N GLN A 76 0.27 5.91 37.43
CA GLN A 76 0.37 7.35 37.72
C GLN A 76 -0.03 8.26 36.54
N VAL A 77 -0.32 7.69 35.37
CA VAL A 77 -0.78 8.47 34.22
C VAL A 77 -2.20 8.99 34.46
N PRO A 78 -2.49 10.29 34.26
CA PRO A 78 -3.82 10.82 34.45
C PRO A 78 -4.77 10.41 33.32
N GLY A 79 -6.04 10.07 33.67
CA GLY A 79 -7.11 9.80 32.73
C GLY A 79 -7.03 8.44 32.04
N GLU A 80 -7.81 8.30 30.96
CA GLU A 80 -7.87 7.07 30.13
C GLU A 80 -6.71 6.99 29.14
N ILE A 81 -6.30 5.76 28.83
CA ILE A 81 -5.26 5.46 27.85
C ILE A 81 -5.87 4.59 26.74
N ASP A 82 -5.90 5.09 25.50
CA ASP A 82 -6.44 4.35 24.37
C ASP A 82 -5.45 3.29 23.88
N ALA A 83 -4.17 3.66 23.71
CA ALA A 83 -3.15 2.76 23.21
C ALA A 83 -1.85 2.83 24.04
N VAL A 84 -1.23 1.68 24.26
CA VAL A 84 0.09 1.56 24.88
C VAL A 84 1.08 0.91 23.96
N ILE A 85 2.22 1.56 23.73
CA ILE A 85 3.38 0.97 23.07
C ILE A 85 4.27 0.34 24.12
N ILE A 86 4.55 -0.97 24.01
CA ILE A 86 5.43 -1.72 24.90
C ILE A 86 6.78 -1.93 24.18
N GLY A 87 7.76 -1.11 24.54
CA GLY A 87 9.12 -1.16 24.05
C GLY A 87 10.07 -1.78 25.06
N LEU A 88 9.68 -2.86 25.72
CA LEU A 88 10.43 -3.57 26.74
C LEU A 88 10.96 -4.91 26.21
N PRO A 89 12.03 -5.49 26.81
CA PRO A 89 12.47 -6.85 26.49
C PRO A 89 11.35 -7.89 26.70
N ALA A 90 11.38 -8.99 25.95
CA ALA A 90 10.33 -10.01 25.93
C ALA A 90 9.94 -10.52 27.33
N GLU A 91 10.95 -10.70 28.22
CA GLU A 91 10.75 -11.19 29.59
C GLU A 91 9.91 -10.26 30.45
N SER A 92 9.84 -8.97 30.10
CA SER A 92 9.09 -7.95 30.83
C SER A 92 7.70 -7.68 30.24
N VAL A 93 7.40 -8.22 29.05
CA VAL A 93 6.17 -7.90 28.32
C VAL A 93 4.93 -8.40 29.05
N LEU A 94 4.93 -9.62 29.59
CA LEU A 94 3.77 -10.16 30.31
C LEU A 94 3.40 -9.32 31.53
N ALA A 95 4.39 -8.87 32.32
CA ALA A 95 4.17 -7.97 33.46
C ALA A 95 3.62 -6.61 33.00
N ALA A 96 4.15 -6.05 31.90
CA ALA A 96 3.66 -4.80 31.33
C ALA A 96 2.20 -4.90 30.82
N VAL A 97 1.85 -6.02 30.19
CA VAL A 97 0.48 -6.29 29.74
C VAL A 97 -0.45 -6.45 30.94
N GLN A 98 0.00 -7.09 32.02
CA GLN A 98 -0.76 -7.18 33.27
C GLN A 98 -1.07 -5.77 33.84
N GLU A 99 -0.10 -4.86 33.83
CA GLU A 99 -0.33 -3.46 34.24
C GLU A 99 -1.32 -2.76 33.30
N CYS A 100 -1.25 -2.99 32.00
CA CYS A 100 -2.23 -2.48 31.03
C CYS A 100 -3.65 -2.98 31.33
N THR A 101 -3.81 -4.27 31.71
CA THR A 101 -5.14 -4.80 32.06
C THR A 101 -5.73 -4.15 33.31
N GLN A 102 -4.89 -3.92 34.33
CA GLN A 102 -5.31 -3.22 35.58
C GLN A 102 -5.76 -1.79 35.29
N ARG A 103 -5.14 -1.13 34.32
CA ARG A 103 -5.47 0.22 33.86
C ARG A 103 -6.59 0.27 32.83
N LYS A 104 -7.19 -0.86 32.47
CA LYS A 104 -8.25 -0.99 31.45
C LYS A 104 -7.86 -0.35 30.12
N VAL A 105 -6.59 -0.50 29.74
CA VAL A 105 -6.09 -0.05 28.43
C VAL A 105 -6.83 -0.80 27.33
N LYS A 106 -7.26 -0.08 26.27
CA LYS A 106 -8.08 -0.65 25.19
C LYS A 106 -7.26 -1.44 24.18
N SER A 107 -6.03 -0.94 23.89
CA SER A 107 -5.15 -1.55 22.88
C SER A 107 -3.68 -1.47 23.28
N VAL A 108 -2.90 -2.50 22.89
CA VAL A 108 -1.46 -2.53 23.11
C VAL A 108 -0.73 -2.90 21.82
N ILE A 109 0.49 -2.36 21.65
CA ILE A 109 1.43 -2.72 20.58
C ILE A 109 2.68 -3.26 21.25
N VAL A 110 3.08 -4.48 20.89
CA VAL A 110 4.27 -5.14 21.46
C VAL A 110 5.36 -5.22 20.40
N PHE A 111 6.39 -4.40 20.54
CA PHE A 111 7.51 -4.40 19.59
C PHE A 111 8.46 -5.59 19.74
N ALA A 112 8.60 -6.10 20.97
CA ALA A 112 9.55 -7.14 21.30
C ALA A 112 9.38 -8.41 20.45
N SER A 113 10.50 -8.96 19.97
CA SER A 113 10.66 -10.33 19.49
C SER A 113 11.04 -11.26 20.64
N GLY A 114 11.08 -12.56 20.43
CA GLY A 114 11.37 -13.59 21.43
C GLY A 114 10.12 -14.38 21.84
N PHE A 115 9.10 -14.42 20.97
CA PHE A 115 7.83 -15.12 21.17
C PHE A 115 7.74 -16.36 20.25
N ALA A 116 6.61 -16.60 19.59
CA ALA A 116 6.39 -17.85 18.84
C ALA A 116 7.44 -18.08 17.74
N GLU A 117 8.04 -17.05 17.16
CA GLU A 117 9.05 -17.15 16.11
C GLU A 117 10.36 -17.84 16.58
N ILE A 118 10.64 -17.86 17.88
CA ILE A 118 11.82 -18.60 18.41
C ILE A 118 11.48 -20.03 18.83
N GLY A 119 10.19 -20.44 18.75
CA GLY A 119 9.75 -21.76 19.21
C GLY A 119 9.77 -21.95 20.73
N GLY A 120 9.57 -23.19 21.20
CA GLY A 120 9.76 -23.58 22.59
C GLY A 120 9.10 -22.68 23.64
N LYS A 121 9.90 -21.99 24.46
CA LYS A 121 9.45 -21.04 25.49
C LYS A 121 8.64 -19.88 24.88
N GLY A 122 9.04 -19.39 23.71
CA GLY A 122 8.40 -18.25 23.06
C GLY A 122 6.94 -18.53 22.68
N VAL A 123 6.62 -19.75 22.24
CA VAL A 123 5.24 -20.17 21.93
C VAL A 123 4.35 -20.11 23.18
N LYS A 124 4.87 -20.56 24.35
CA LYS A 124 4.13 -20.50 25.61
C LYS A 124 3.88 -19.07 26.06
N MET A 125 4.89 -18.20 25.96
CA MET A 125 4.77 -16.79 26.30
C MET A 125 3.76 -16.08 25.39
N GLU A 126 3.74 -16.37 24.10
CA GLU A 126 2.74 -15.80 23.18
C GLU A 126 1.32 -16.28 23.47
N ALA A 127 1.14 -17.55 23.82
CA ALA A 127 -0.16 -18.09 24.23
C ALA A 127 -0.68 -17.40 25.51
N GLU A 128 0.17 -17.22 26.52
CA GLU A 128 -0.16 -16.53 27.75
C GLU A 128 -0.53 -15.05 27.47
N LEU A 129 0.25 -14.38 26.63
CA LEU A 129 -0.02 -13.00 26.20
C LEU A 129 -1.38 -12.87 25.51
N ARG A 130 -1.73 -13.81 24.64
CA ARG A 130 -3.04 -13.89 23.98
C ARG A 130 -4.17 -14.04 24.98
N GLU A 131 -4.05 -15.00 25.93
CA GLU A 131 -5.07 -15.23 26.95
C GLU A 131 -5.28 -14.02 27.85
N MET A 132 -4.21 -13.35 28.27
CA MET A 132 -4.30 -12.12 29.07
C MET A 132 -5.09 -11.04 28.33
N ALA A 133 -4.76 -10.79 27.07
CA ALA A 133 -5.44 -9.82 26.24
C ALA A 133 -6.94 -10.17 26.05
N GLN A 134 -7.25 -11.44 25.82
CA GLN A 134 -8.62 -11.92 25.66
C GLN A 134 -9.45 -11.74 26.93
N ARG A 135 -8.92 -12.17 28.10
CA ARG A 135 -9.62 -12.04 29.39
C ARG A 135 -9.91 -10.57 29.76
N ALA A 136 -8.99 -9.67 29.43
CA ALA A 136 -9.15 -8.24 29.67
C ALA A 136 -10.03 -7.52 28.64
N GLY A 137 -10.45 -8.18 27.57
CA GLY A 137 -11.13 -7.53 26.47
C GLY A 137 -10.26 -6.53 25.70
N MET A 138 -8.95 -6.56 25.87
CA MET A 138 -7.95 -5.71 25.23
C MET A 138 -7.50 -6.29 23.89
N ILE A 139 -7.27 -5.45 22.89
CA ILE A 139 -6.67 -5.88 21.61
C ILE A 139 -5.14 -5.72 21.66
N LEU A 140 -4.44 -6.58 20.91
CA LEU A 140 -3.00 -6.60 20.88
C LEU A 140 -2.49 -6.71 19.44
N CYS A 141 -1.65 -5.76 19.04
CA CYS A 141 -0.87 -5.77 17.81
C CYS A 141 0.51 -6.36 18.09
N GLY A 142 0.93 -7.31 17.28
CA GLY A 142 2.19 -8.06 17.48
C GLY A 142 2.02 -9.36 18.27
N PRO A 143 3.00 -9.79 19.04
CA PRO A 143 4.36 -9.22 19.24
C PRO A 143 5.22 -9.26 17.98
N ASN A 144 6.50 -8.87 18.09
CA ASN A 144 7.46 -8.89 16.98
C ASN A 144 6.95 -8.07 15.78
N CYS A 145 6.46 -6.87 16.02
CA CYS A 145 5.91 -5.96 15.01
C CYS A 145 6.60 -4.59 15.05
N GLN A 146 6.44 -3.82 13.99
CA GLN A 146 6.91 -2.42 13.97
C GLN A 146 5.80 -1.41 14.29
N GLY A 147 4.59 -1.87 14.59
CA GLY A 147 3.47 -1.03 15.01
C GLY A 147 2.57 -0.55 13.88
N VAL A 148 1.85 0.54 14.14
CA VAL A 148 0.82 1.07 13.25
C VAL A 148 1.01 2.57 13.00
N VAL A 149 0.63 3.03 11.80
CA VAL A 149 0.67 4.43 11.39
C VAL A 149 -0.66 4.80 10.74
N ASN A 150 -1.33 5.82 11.24
CA ASN A 150 -2.42 6.52 10.57
C ASN A 150 -1.85 7.83 10.01
N LEU A 151 -1.73 7.92 8.69
CA LEU A 151 -1.06 9.05 8.04
C LEU A 151 -1.91 10.32 8.03
N HIS A 152 -3.24 10.21 8.08
CA HIS A 152 -4.13 11.36 8.11
C HIS A 152 -4.10 12.11 9.44
N GLU A 153 -3.87 11.38 10.53
CA GLU A 153 -3.86 11.94 11.89
C GLU A 153 -2.44 12.13 12.46
N GLY A 154 -1.41 11.73 11.72
CA GLY A 154 -0.04 11.74 12.21
C GLY A 154 0.18 10.79 13.40
N ALA A 155 -0.71 9.82 13.61
CA ALA A 155 -0.60 8.83 14.68
C ALA A 155 0.42 7.74 14.29
N THR A 156 1.69 8.01 14.57
CA THR A 156 2.84 7.20 14.19
C THR A 156 3.31 6.31 15.35
N LEU A 157 2.49 5.32 15.71
CA LEU A 157 2.77 4.38 16.80
C LEU A 157 3.77 3.30 16.34
N SER A 158 4.97 3.73 15.96
CA SER A 158 5.96 2.87 15.31
C SER A 158 7.38 3.36 15.57
N PHE A 159 8.34 2.47 15.34
CA PHE A 159 9.77 2.79 15.35
C PHE A 159 10.44 2.63 13.98
N THR A 160 9.67 2.36 12.92
CA THR A 160 10.23 2.14 11.58
C THR A 160 11.03 3.35 11.08
N PRO A 161 12.25 3.15 10.55
CA PRO A 161 13.04 4.25 9.98
C PRO A 161 12.38 4.97 8.80
N ALA A 162 11.37 4.36 8.16
CA ALA A 162 10.60 5.00 7.11
C ALA A 162 9.92 6.31 7.56
N LEU A 163 9.71 6.49 8.87
CA LEU A 163 9.14 7.68 9.50
C LEU A 163 10.16 8.82 9.74
N GLU A 164 11.44 8.63 9.47
CA GLU A 164 12.46 9.68 9.58
C GLU A 164 12.28 10.79 8.53
N ARG A 165 11.49 10.52 7.49
CA ARG A 165 11.09 11.54 6.50
C ARG A 165 10.31 12.66 7.17
N LYS A 166 10.67 13.93 6.89
CA LYS A 166 9.97 15.11 7.44
C LYS A 166 8.51 15.21 7.03
N LYS A 167 8.16 14.71 5.83
CA LYS A 167 6.79 14.74 5.28
C LYS A 167 6.40 13.34 4.84
N LEU A 168 5.29 12.87 5.39
CA LEU A 168 4.59 11.65 4.94
C LEU A 168 3.46 12.05 4.00
N GLN A 169 3.20 11.19 3.01
CA GLN A 169 2.10 11.41 2.08
C GLN A 169 0.88 10.61 2.51
N ALA A 170 -0.14 11.30 3.01
CA ALA A 170 -1.44 10.70 3.24
C ALA A 170 -2.13 10.41 1.90
N GLY A 171 -2.92 9.33 1.85
CA GLY A 171 -3.63 8.89 0.65
C GLY A 171 -4.72 7.88 1.00
N LYS A 172 -5.14 7.08 0.03
CA LYS A 172 -6.27 6.15 0.19
C LYS A 172 -5.88 4.67 0.09
N ILE A 173 -4.61 4.35 0.23
CA ILE A 173 -4.11 2.98 0.25
C ILE A 173 -3.82 2.58 1.69
N ALA A 174 -4.39 1.49 2.18
CA ALA A 174 -3.96 0.88 3.43
C ALA A 174 -3.02 -0.29 3.14
N PHE A 175 -1.92 -0.39 3.89
CA PHE A 175 -0.98 -1.48 3.76
C PHE A 175 -0.88 -2.27 5.06
N VAL A 176 -1.31 -3.53 5.02
CA VAL A 176 -1.21 -4.49 6.12
C VAL A 176 -0.11 -5.50 5.80
N THR A 177 0.87 -5.61 6.68
CA THR A 177 2.05 -6.45 6.48
C THR A 177 2.40 -7.25 7.74
N GLN A 178 2.67 -8.55 7.58
CA GLN A 178 3.20 -9.38 8.67
C GLN A 178 4.69 -9.10 8.92
N SER A 179 5.45 -8.84 7.86
CA SER A 179 6.88 -8.52 7.97
C SER A 179 7.12 -7.06 8.30
N GLY A 180 7.73 -6.77 9.45
CA GLY A 180 8.11 -5.41 9.83
C GLY A 180 9.17 -4.81 8.92
N ALA A 181 10.26 -5.52 8.67
CA ALA A 181 11.38 -5.02 7.87
C ALA A 181 10.99 -4.79 6.40
N MET A 182 10.38 -5.80 5.76
CA MET A 182 9.94 -5.69 4.37
C MET A 182 8.84 -4.65 4.23
N GLY A 183 7.87 -4.64 5.14
CA GLY A 183 6.80 -3.64 5.18
C GLY A 183 7.33 -2.21 5.33
N GLY A 184 8.31 -1.98 6.21
CA GLY A 184 8.96 -0.69 6.39
C GLY A 184 9.73 -0.24 5.15
N SER A 185 10.45 -1.16 4.48
CA SER A 185 11.14 -0.88 3.21
C SER A 185 10.17 -0.49 2.11
N LEU A 186 9.08 -1.23 1.94
CA LEU A 186 8.04 -0.91 0.95
C LEU A 186 7.33 0.41 1.27
N PHE A 187 7.09 0.71 2.56
CA PHE A 187 6.56 1.99 2.97
C PHE A 187 7.50 3.15 2.59
N SER A 188 8.80 3.00 2.82
CA SER A 188 9.80 4.00 2.42
C SER A 188 9.84 4.21 0.91
N ASN A 189 9.79 3.12 0.12
CA ASN A 189 9.76 3.19 -1.34
C ASN A 189 8.49 3.87 -1.85
N ALA A 190 7.33 3.55 -1.27
CA ALA A 190 6.07 4.20 -1.61
C ALA A 190 6.13 5.72 -1.41
N MET A 191 6.67 6.17 -0.27
CA MET A 191 6.85 7.60 0.00
C MET A 191 7.80 8.27 -1.01
N GLN A 192 8.83 7.57 -1.48
CA GLN A 192 9.72 8.08 -2.52
C GLN A 192 9.04 8.18 -3.88
N LEU A 193 8.14 7.26 -4.19
CA LEU A 193 7.36 7.25 -5.43
C LEU A 193 6.15 8.20 -5.40
N GLY A 194 5.91 8.91 -4.29
CA GLY A 194 4.75 9.78 -4.12
C GLY A 194 3.43 9.02 -3.90
N ILE A 195 3.50 7.76 -3.50
CA ILE A 195 2.32 6.92 -3.23
C ILE A 195 1.87 7.17 -1.79
N GLY A 196 0.66 7.73 -1.63
CA GLY A 196 0.09 8.07 -0.33
C GLY A 196 -0.67 6.91 0.31
N PHE A 197 -0.48 6.73 1.63
CA PHE A 197 -1.19 5.74 2.42
C PHE A 197 -2.22 6.38 3.36
N SER A 198 -3.32 5.66 3.62
CA SER A 198 -4.20 5.94 4.77
C SER A 198 -3.59 5.34 6.04
N TYR A 199 -3.25 4.06 5.97
CA TYR A 199 -2.60 3.34 7.07
C TYR A 199 -1.42 2.51 6.58
N TRP A 200 -0.45 2.38 7.47
CA TRP A 200 0.58 1.35 7.39
C TRP A 200 0.55 0.54 8.69
N ILE A 201 0.39 -0.78 8.61
CA ILE A 201 0.16 -1.66 9.74
C ILE A 201 1.11 -2.85 9.65
N SER A 202 2.01 -2.97 10.63
CA SER A 202 2.86 -4.14 10.81
C SER A 202 2.27 -5.02 11.90
N SER A 203 1.68 -6.17 11.52
CA SER A 203 0.96 -7.04 12.46
C SER A 203 1.86 -8.01 13.24
N GLY A 204 3.07 -8.29 12.76
CA GLY A 204 4.04 -9.19 13.40
C GLY A 204 3.54 -10.62 13.52
N ASN A 205 3.72 -11.24 14.70
CA ASN A 205 3.32 -12.63 14.96
C ASN A 205 1.80 -12.85 15.02
N GLU A 206 0.99 -11.80 15.09
CA GLU A 206 -0.47 -11.89 15.11
C GLU A 206 -1.02 -12.71 16.30
N ALA A 207 -0.51 -12.48 17.49
CA ALA A 207 -0.94 -13.21 18.67
C ALA A 207 -2.44 -13.02 19.02
N SER A 208 -3.00 -11.83 18.73
CA SER A 208 -4.41 -11.49 19.00
C SER A 208 -5.11 -10.94 17.77
N LEU A 209 -4.62 -9.82 17.22
CA LEU A 209 -5.11 -9.27 15.96
C LEU A 209 -4.35 -9.89 14.80
N GLU A 210 -5.08 -10.31 13.78
CA GLU A 210 -4.55 -10.84 12.53
C GLU A 210 -4.70 -9.82 11.39
N SER A 211 -3.98 -9.99 10.30
CA SER A 211 -4.14 -9.19 9.08
C SER A 211 -5.59 -9.09 8.65
N ALA A 212 -6.35 -10.16 8.80
CA ALA A 212 -7.78 -10.22 8.48
C ALA A 212 -8.64 -9.27 9.32
N ASP A 213 -8.31 -9.04 10.60
CA ASP A 213 -9.03 -8.10 11.47
C ASP A 213 -8.85 -6.67 10.99
N TYR A 214 -7.61 -6.30 10.67
CA TYR A 214 -7.31 -5.00 10.10
C TYR A 214 -7.99 -4.80 8.74
N MET A 215 -7.92 -5.79 7.85
CA MET A 215 -8.58 -5.72 6.54
C MET A 215 -10.09 -5.51 6.70
N HIS A 216 -10.74 -6.24 7.60
CA HIS A 216 -12.16 -6.09 7.85
C HIS A 216 -12.54 -4.70 8.36
N TYR A 217 -11.72 -4.11 9.25
CA TYR A 217 -11.88 -2.73 9.69
C TYR A 217 -11.75 -1.74 8.53
N LEU A 218 -10.71 -1.90 7.71
CA LEU A 218 -10.40 -1.03 6.57
C LEU A 218 -11.47 -1.06 5.48
N VAL A 219 -12.25 -2.14 5.39
CA VAL A 219 -13.42 -2.21 4.50
C VAL A 219 -14.43 -1.11 4.81
N GLN A 220 -14.62 -0.78 6.09
CA GLN A 220 -15.58 0.25 6.52
C GLN A 220 -14.97 1.65 6.57
N ASP A 221 -13.64 1.77 6.53
CA ASP A 221 -12.96 3.05 6.63
C ASP A 221 -13.12 3.90 5.34
N PRO A 222 -13.68 5.13 5.42
CA PRO A 222 -13.90 5.98 4.26
C PRO A 222 -12.58 6.54 3.66
N GLN A 223 -11.50 6.53 4.40
CA GLN A 223 -10.20 7.03 3.95
C GLN A 223 -9.42 5.97 3.15
N THR A 224 -9.88 4.70 3.17
CA THR A 224 -9.23 3.60 2.46
C THR A 224 -10.05 3.18 1.24
N SER A 225 -9.42 3.16 0.06
CA SER A 225 -10.01 2.69 -1.20
C SER A 225 -9.38 1.41 -1.74
N VAL A 226 -8.12 1.14 -1.36
CA VAL A 226 -7.34 -0.03 -1.79
C VAL A 226 -6.63 -0.61 -0.58
N ILE A 227 -6.61 -1.93 -0.46
CA ILE A 227 -5.91 -2.65 0.60
C ILE A 227 -4.74 -3.42 -0.02
N LEU A 228 -3.52 -3.10 0.41
CA LEU A 228 -2.34 -3.91 0.12
C LEU A 228 -2.10 -4.88 1.28
N ASN A 229 -1.78 -6.12 0.95
CA ASN A 229 -1.47 -7.14 1.93
C ASN A 229 -0.15 -7.83 1.59
N TYR A 230 0.77 -7.85 2.55
CA TYR A 230 1.97 -8.70 2.51
C TYR A 230 1.84 -9.78 3.56
N SER A 231 1.72 -11.03 3.15
CA SER A 231 1.48 -12.14 4.08
C SER A 231 2.45 -13.30 3.88
N GLU A 232 2.79 -13.93 4.99
CA GLU A 232 3.61 -15.15 5.08
C GLU A 232 2.73 -16.38 5.34
N GLY A 233 1.52 -16.17 5.90
CA GLY A 233 0.52 -17.21 6.17
C GLY A 233 -0.77 -16.62 6.74
N PHE A 234 -1.77 -17.46 6.91
CA PHE A 234 -3.05 -17.11 7.55
C PHE A 234 -3.27 -18.00 8.75
N ARG A 235 -3.49 -17.43 9.93
CA ARG A 235 -3.79 -18.20 11.15
C ARG A 235 -5.24 -18.69 11.13
N ASP A 236 -6.17 -17.82 10.79
CA ASP A 236 -7.60 -18.14 10.59
C ASP A 236 -7.97 -17.82 9.13
N GLN A 237 -7.99 -18.87 8.30
CA GLN A 237 -8.33 -18.75 6.88
C GLN A 237 -9.77 -18.32 6.67
N ASP A 238 -10.71 -18.74 7.50
CA ASP A 238 -12.13 -18.35 7.37
C ASP A 238 -12.30 -16.87 7.69
N LYS A 239 -11.57 -16.34 8.67
CA LYS A 239 -11.56 -14.91 8.97
C LYS A 239 -11.02 -14.11 7.79
N PHE A 240 -9.93 -14.56 7.16
CA PHE A 240 -9.37 -13.94 5.96
C PHE A 240 -10.38 -13.96 4.79
N ILE A 241 -11.05 -15.10 4.57
CA ILE A 241 -12.09 -15.23 3.54
C ILE A 241 -13.20 -14.21 3.77
N ARG A 242 -13.74 -14.12 4.99
CA ARG A 242 -14.80 -13.15 5.34
C ARG A 242 -14.35 -11.70 5.11
N ALA A 243 -13.12 -11.35 5.49
CA ALA A 243 -12.59 -10.00 5.27
C ALA A 243 -12.44 -9.69 3.77
N ALA A 244 -11.96 -10.63 2.97
CA ALA A 244 -11.81 -10.47 1.54
C ALA A 244 -13.16 -10.39 0.81
N GLU A 245 -14.15 -11.18 1.19
CA GLU A 245 -15.50 -11.10 0.66
C GLU A 245 -16.17 -9.76 0.98
N ALA A 246 -16.02 -9.27 2.21
CA ALA A 246 -16.49 -7.95 2.61
C ALA A 246 -15.82 -6.83 1.81
N ALA A 247 -14.50 -6.92 1.57
CA ALA A 247 -13.78 -5.96 0.72
C ALA A 247 -14.30 -5.96 -0.72
N ARG A 248 -14.55 -7.15 -1.29
CA ARG A 248 -15.12 -7.30 -2.63
C ARG A 248 -16.52 -6.67 -2.71
N GLN A 249 -17.39 -6.95 -1.74
CA GLN A 249 -18.74 -6.37 -1.67
C GLN A 249 -18.72 -4.85 -1.53
N ALA A 250 -17.76 -4.31 -0.77
CA ALA A 250 -17.56 -2.86 -0.63
C ALA A 250 -16.86 -2.21 -1.85
N GLY A 251 -16.48 -2.99 -2.87
CA GLY A 251 -15.77 -2.51 -4.05
C GLY A 251 -14.33 -2.04 -3.77
N LYS A 252 -13.73 -2.46 -2.64
CA LYS A 252 -12.36 -2.16 -2.26
C LYS A 252 -11.43 -3.30 -2.67
N PRO A 253 -10.61 -3.14 -3.72
CA PRO A 253 -9.71 -4.18 -4.17
C PRO A 253 -8.63 -4.49 -3.13
N ILE A 254 -8.28 -5.77 -3.02
CA ILE A 254 -7.14 -6.28 -2.29
C ILE A 254 -6.06 -6.66 -3.28
N VAL A 255 -4.85 -6.15 -3.08
CA VAL A 255 -3.63 -6.56 -3.79
C VAL A 255 -2.75 -7.29 -2.81
N ALA A 256 -2.39 -8.53 -3.11
CA ALA A 256 -1.66 -9.37 -2.18
C ALA A 256 -0.31 -9.86 -2.75
N LEU A 257 0.73 -9.63 -1.97
CA LEU A 257 2.04 -10.25 -2.13
C LEU A 257 2.19 -11.33 -1.05
N ARG A 258 2.29 -12.57 -1.49
CA ARG A 258 2.44 -13.70 -0.56
C ARG A 258 3.79 -14.38 -0.72
N VAL A 259 4.46 -14.59 0.42
CA VAL A 259 5.69 -15.38 0.52
C VAL A 259 5.36 -16.87 0.59
N GLY A 260 6.30 -17.75 0.20
CA GLY A 260 6.15 -19.19 0.32
C GLY A 260 5.50 -19.88 -0.89
N ARG A 261 5.65 -19.30 -2.09
CA ARG A 261 5.17 -19.90 -3.35
C ARG A 261 5.88 -21.21 -3.73
N THR A 262 7.16 -21.30 -3.43
CA THR A 262 8.00 -22.47 -3.74
C THR A 262 8.25 -23.32 -2.48
N PRO A 263 8.63 -24.58 -2.61
CA PRO A 263 9.00 -25.41 -1.44
C PRO A 263 10.07 -24.75 -0.56
N VAL A 264 11.08 -24.10 -1.17
CA VAL A 264 12.14 -23.40 -0.43
C VAL A 264 11.58 -22.17 0.27
N GLY A 265 10.78 -21.36 -0.43
CA GLY A 265 10.13 -20.19 0.16
C GLY A 265 9.16 -20.55 1.29
N ARG A 266 8.39 -21.63 1.16
CA ARG A 266 7.51 -22.14 2.25
C ARG A 266 8.30 -22.54 3.49
N LYS A 267 9.40 -23.27 3.32
CA LYS A 267 10.27 -23.65 4.44
C LYS A 267 10.86 -22.41 5.14
N ALA A 268 11.27 -21.41 4.39
CA ALA A 268 11.78 -20.16 4.95
C ALA A 268 10.70 -19.38 5.70
N ALA A 269 9.50 -19.21 5.12
CA ALA A 269 8.37 -18.53 5.76
C ALA A 269 7.93 -19.27 7.05
N GLN A 270 7.82 -20.58 7.00
CA GLN A 270 7.46 -21.40 8.18
C GLN A 270 8.49 -21.29 9.31
N ALA A 271 9.78 -21.26 8.96
CA ALA A 271 10.85 -21.08 9.95
C ALA A 271 10.81 -19.67 10.58
N HIS A 272 10.30 -18.67 9.88
CA HIS A 272 10.22 -17.28 10.32
C HIS A 272 8.97 -17.00 11.17
N THR A 273 7.80 -17.52 10.78
CA THR A 273 6.51 -17.19 11.42
C THR A 273 5.89 -18.31 12.24
N GLY A 274 6.40 -19.53 12.10
CA GLY A 274 5.78 -20.73 12.67
C GLY A 274 4.43 -21.10 12.02
N ALA A 275 3.91 -20.31 11.09
CA ALA A 275 2.64 -20.56 10.42
C ALA A 275 2.84 -21.50 9.21
N ALA A 276 1.99 -22.53 9.11
CA ALA A 276 1.95 -23.37 7.92
C ALA A 276 1.31 -22.60 6.75
N SER A 277 2.00 -22.53 5.62
CA SER A 277 1.41 -22.07 4.39
C SER A 277 0.91 -23.25 3.57
N GLY A 278 -0.39 -23.26 3.21
CA GLY A 278 -0.99 -24.30 2.36
C GLY A 278 -0.30 -24.42 0.97
N PRO A 279 -0.65 -25.47 0.20
CA PRO A 279 -0.18 -25.64 -1.18
C PRO A 279 -0.43 -24.40 -2.02
N GLU A 280 0.47 -24.11 -2.94
CA GLU A 280 0.40 -22.91 -3.79
C GLU A 280 -0.88 -22.86 -4.63
N GLU A 281 -1.27 -24.01 -5.18
CA GLU A 281 -2.46 -24.15 -6.03
C GLU A 281 -3.75 -23.82 -5.29
N GLU A 282 -3.85 -24.23 -4.02
CA GLU A 282 -5.01 -23.93 -3.18
C GLU A 282 -5.12 -22.44 -2.87
N VAL A 283 -3.99 -21.79 -2.60
CA VAL A 283 -3.97 -20.34 -2.33
C VAL A 283 -4.26 -19.54 -3.58
N GLU A 284 -3.73 -19.95 -4.75
CA GLU A 284 -4.03 -19.31 -6.02
C GLU A 284 -5.52 -19.41 -6.35
N ALA A 285 -6.10 -20.61 -6.21
CA ALA A 285 -7.54 -20.83 -6.40
C ALA A 285 -8.39 -19.99 -5.42
N LEU A 286 -7.96 -19.89 -4.17
CA LEU A 286 -8.61 -19.05 -3.16
C LEU A 286 -8.58 -17.58 -3.55
N PHE A 287 -7.42 -17.04 -3.94
CA PHE A 287 -7.29 -15.65 -4.33
C PHE A 287 -8.11 -15.32 -5.57
N GLN A 288 -8.11 -16.20 -6.58
CA GLN A 288 -8.97 -16.05 -7.77
C GLN A 288 -10.47 -16.04 -7.41
N ARG A 289 -10.91 -16.95 -6.54
CA ARG A 289 -12.31 -17.00 -6.06
C ARG A 289 -12.71 -15.74 -5.30
N LEU A 290 -11.84 -15.21 -4.47
CA LEU A 290 -12.07 -14.00 -3.66
C LEU A 290 -11.88 -12.70 -4.45
N GLY A 291 -11.32 -12.77 -5.66
CA GLY A 291 -11.01 -11.59 -6.47
C GLY A 291 -9.83 -10.78 -5.96
N ILE A 292 -8.91 -11.42 -5.25
CA ILE A 292 -7.66 -10.81 -4.78
C ILE A 292 -6.68 -10.74 -5.94
N LEU A 293 -6.14 -9.55 -6.19
CA LEU A 293 -5.11 -9.33 -7.20
C LEU A 293 -3.75 -9.77 -6.63
N ARG A 294 -3.22 -10.86 -7.17
CA ARG A 294 -1.92 -11.36 -6.75
C ARG A 294 -0.80 -10.69 -7.54
N VAL A 295 0.28 -10.35 -6.83
CA VAL A 295 1.50 -9.74 -7.39
C VAL A 295 2.73 -10.58 -7.05
N GLU A 296 3.83 -10.34 -7.80
CA GLU A 296 5.04 -11.16 -7.72
C GLU A 296 6.14 -10.55 -6.86
N ASP A 297 6.16 -9.22 -6.73
CA ASP A 297 7.16 -8.49 -5.94
C ASP A 297 6.59 -7.25 -5.26
N GLY A 298 7.41 -6.60 -4.43
CA GLY A 298 7.02 -5.43 -3.66
C GLY A 298 6.79 -4.19 -4.53
N ASP A 299 7.52 -4.03 -5.62
CA ASP A 299 7.33 -2.91 -6.53
C ASP A 299 5.99 -3.04 -7.24
N GLU A 300 5.65 -4.24 -7.73
CA GLU A 300 4.34 -4.51 -8.33
C GLU A 300 3.20 -4.28 -7.33
N LEU A 301 3.39 -4.65 -6.04
CA LEU A 301 2.40 -4.39 -4.99
C LEU A 301 2.07 -2.90 -4.89
N LEU A 302 3.07 -2.05 -4.84
CA LEU A 302 2.93 -0.60 -4.74
C LEU A 302 2.35 0.01 -6.02
N GLU A 303 2.86 -0.39 -7.17
CA GLU A 303 2.47 0.14 -8.48
C GLU A 303 1.02 -0.20 -8.82
N ILE A 304 0.58 -1.45 -8.57
CA ILE A 304 -0.82 -1.85 -8.78
C ILE A 304 -1.74 -1.14 -7.80
N GLY A 305 -1.35 -1.01 -6.53
CA GLY A 305 -2.09 -0.21 -5.56
C GLY A 305 -2.29 1.23 -6.01
N ASN A 306 -1.23 1.86 -6.51
CA ASN A 306 -1.25 3.24 -7.01
C ASN A 306 -2.16 3.42 -8.24
N VAL A 307 -2.21 2.43 -9.13
CA VAL A 307 -3.11 2.47 -10.29
C VAL A 307 -4.56 2.32 -9.87
N LEU A 308 -4.86 1.38 -8.98
CA LEU A 308 -6.22 1.09 -8.52
C LEU A 308 -6.83 2.25 -7.72
N VAL A 309 -6.03 2.96 -6.93
CA VAL A 309 -6.50 4.08 -6.11
C VAL A 309 -7.01 5.26 -6.94
N GLN A 310 -6.62 5.35 -8.21
CA GLN A 310 -7.12 6.37 -9.13
C GLN A 310 -8.61 6.19 -9.44
N GLY A 311 -9.17 5.01 -9.21
CA GLY A 311 -10.60 4.74 -9.38
C GLY A 311 -11.09 4.74 -10.83
N ARG A 312 -10.17 4.76 -11.81
CA ARG A 312 -10.49 4.73 -13.24
C ARG A 312 -10.43 3.29 -13.75
N PHE A 313 -11.55 2.75 -14.16
CA PHE A 313 -11.64 1.35 -14.59
C PHE A 313 -12.04 1.26 -16.07
N PRO A 314 -11.32 0.47 -16.89
CA PRO A 314 -11.60 0.35 -18.31
C PRO A 314 -12.91 -0.39 -18.56
N LYS A 315 -13.64 0.02 -19.61
CA LYS A 315 -14.90 -0.63 -20.04
C LYS A 315 -14.66 -1.95 -20.79
N GLY A 316 -13.42 -2.22 -21.20
CA GLY A 316 -13.02 -3.41 -21.95
C GLY A 316 -11.50 -3.51 -22.09
N LYS A 317 -11.03 -4.41 -22.97
CA LYS A 317 -9.61 -4.81 -23.08
C LYS A 317 -8.81 -4.04 -24.14
N ASN A 318 -9.44 -3.10 -24.87
CA ASN A 318 -8.79 -2.38 -25.96
C ASN A 318 -7.91 -1.25 -25.43
N VAL A 319 -6.63 -1.26 -25.79
CA VAL A 319 -5.62 -0.27 -25.39
C VAL A 319 -5.24 0.58 -26.59
N GLY A 320 -5.28 1.90 -26.43
CA GLY A 320 -4.66 2.85 -27.34
C GLY A 320 -3.22 3.14 -26.88
N ILE A 321 -2.28 3.09 -27.78
CA ILE A 321 -0.85 3.31 -27.49
C ILE A 321 -0.34 4.47 -28.35
N LEU A 322 0.20 5.51 -27.70
CA LEU A 322 0.97 6.58 -28.33
C LEU A 322 2.44 6.40 -27.94
N SER A 323 3.31 6.27 -28.92
CA SER A 323 4.74 6.07 -28.70
C SER A 323 5.58 7.15 -29.38
N THR A 324 6.64 7.60 -28.69
CA THR A 324 7.68 8.48 -29.27
C THR A 324 8.79 7.71 -29.99
N SER A 325 8.64 6.38 -30.12
CA SER A 325 9.60 5.50 -30.76
C SER A 325 8.90 4.25 -31.30
N GLY A 326 9.09 3.94 -32.59
CA GLY A 326 8.51 2.76 -33.22
C GLY A 326 8.90 1.46 -32.54
N GLY A 327 10.18 1.28 -32.19
CA GLY A 327 10.66 0.09 -31.48
C GLY A 327 10.04 -0.05 -30.08
N ALA A 328 9.90 1.04 -29.35
CA ALA A 328 9.25 1.03 -28.04
C ALA A 328 7.73 0.78 -28.16
N GLY A 329 7.10 1.29 -29.23
CA GLY A 329 5.71 0.99 -29.57
C GLY A 329 5.45 -0.49 -29.82
N GLY A 330 6.34 -1.14 -30.60
CA GLY A 330 6.28 -2.59 -30.82
C GLY A 330 6.44 -3.37 -29.51
N LEU A 331 7.45 -3.02 -28.72
CA LEU A 331 7.69 -3.69 -27.43
C LEU A 331 6.49 -3.60 -26.46
N ILE A 332 5.86 -2.43 -26.33
CA ILE A 332 4.69 -2.31 -25.43
C ILE A 332 3.46 -3.01 -25.99
N ALA A 333 3.30 -3.10 -27.32
CA ALA A 333 2.24 -3.87 -27.93
C ALA A 333 2.37 -5.38 -27.63
N ASP A 334 3.58 -5.94 -27.73
CA ASP A 334 3.88 -7.32 -27.33
C ASP A 334 3.49 -7.56 -25.84
N GLN A 335 3.88 -6.64 -24.95
CA GLN A 335 3.54 -6.76 -23.52
C GLN A 335 2.03 -6.69 -23.28
N CYS A 336 1.30 -5.89 -24.07
CA CYS A 336 -0.16 -5.85 -24.00
C CYS A 336 -0.77 -7.18 -24.41
N GLU A 337 -0.34 -7.79 -25.53
CA GLU A 337 -0.86 -9.09 -25.96
C GLU A 337 -0.55 -10.20 -24.97
N MET A 338 0.70 -10.26 -24.45
CA MET A 338 1.09 -11.20 -23.39
C MET A 338 0.25 -11.03 -22.12
N ALA A 339 -0.17 -9.82 -21.80
CA ALA A 339 -1.11 -9.50 -20.71
C ALA A 339 -2.59 -9.74 -21.09
N LYS A 340 -2.88 -10.35 -22.25
CA LYS A 340 -4.25 -10.63 -22.77
C LYS A 340 -5.09 -9.35 -23.00
N LEU A 341 -4.42 -8.23 -23.28
CA LEU A 341 -5.02 -7.00 -23.76
C LEU A 341 -5.13 -7.01 -25.30
N LYS A 342 -5.90 -6.09 -25.86
CA LYS A 342 -6.06 -5.94 -27.30
C LYS A 342 -5.55 -4.58 -27.76
N VAL A 343 -4.81 -4.55 -28.86
CA VAL A 343 -4.30 -3.32 -29.48
C VAL A 343 -4.91 -3.21 -30.89
N PRO A 344 -6.19 -2.83 -31.03
CA PRO A 344 -6.86 -2.76 -32.32
C PRO A 344 -6.27 -1.62 -33.17
N ALA A 345 -6.07 -1.87 -34.48
CA ALA A 345 -5.67 -0.83 -35.40
C ALA A 345 -6.76 0.25 -35.54
N PHE A 346 -6.35 1.53 -35.57
CA PHE A 346 -7.25 2.64 -35.81
C PHE A 346 -7.77 2.65 -37.26
N GLN A 347 -9.02 3.03 -37.42
CA GLN A 347 -9.71 3.10 -38.70
C GLN A 347 -10.50 4.42 -38.80
N GLY A 348 -11.03 4.71 -39.99
CA GLY A 348 -11.91 5.85 -40.22
C GLY A 348 -11.32 7.19 -39.76
N GLU A 349 -12.14 8.01 -39.13
CA GLU A 349 -11.79 9.38 -38.72
C GLU A 349 -10.55 9.47 -37.82
N THR A 350 -10.43 8.57 -36.85
CA THR A 350 -9.28 8.54 -35.94
C THR A 350 -7.97 8.33 -36.68
N ARG A 351 -7.94 7.38 -37.63
CA ARG A 351 -6.77 7.14 -38.47
C ARG A 351 -6.46 8.33 -39.38
N GLU A 352 -7.47 8.92 -40.01
CA GLU A 352 -7.33 10.08 -40.87
C GLU A 352 -6.80 11.31 -40.12
N GLU A 353 -7.25 11.54 -38.87
CA GLU A 353 -6.75 12.61 -38.01
C GLU A 353 -5.25 12.39 -37.69
N TYR A 354 -4.83 11.15 -37.39
CA TYR A 354 -3.41 10.84 -37.19
C TYR A 354 -2.60 11.01 -38.48
N LEU A 355 -3.10 10.63 -39.65
CA LEU A 355 -2.39 10.86 -40.92
C LEU A 355 -2.14 12.34 -41.22
N ARG A 356 -3.04 13.22 -40.75
CA ARG A 356 -2.84 14.70 -40.86
C ARG A 356 -1.85 15.27 -39.85
N LEU A 357 -1.74 14.65 -38.65
CA LEU A 357 -0.90 15.15 -37.56
C LEU A 357 0.54 14.61 -37.66
N LEU A 358 0.71 13.39 -38.15
CA LEU A 358 2.01 12.72 -38.17
C LEU A 358 2.84 13.07 -39.42
N PRO A 359 4.18 13.00 -39.35
CA PRO A 359 5.02 13.02 -40.53
C PRO A 359 4.73 11.80 -41.42
N TYR A 360 5.01 11.92 -42.72
CA TYR A 360 4.69 10.87 -43.71
C TYR A 360 5.30 9.47 -43.42
N PHE A 361 6.34 9.41 -42.60
CA PHE A 361 6.99 8.18 -42.14
C PHE A 361 6.56 7.76 -40.70
N GLY A 362 5.62 8.46 -40.09
CA GLY A 362 4.99 8.04 -38.84
C GLY A 362 3.92 6.98 -39.06
N SER A 363 3.54 6.26 -38.00
CA SER A 363 2.48 5.26 -38.08
C SER A 363 1.18 5.79 -37.45
N ALA A 364 0.13 5.87 -38.27
CA ALA A 364 -1.23 6.18 -37.85
C ALA A 364 -2.04 4.94 -37.40
N LEU A 365 -1.38 3.79 -37.26
CA LEU A 365 -1.97 2.59 -36.71
C LEU A 365 -1.93 2.65 -35.17
N ASN A 366 -2.38 1.62 -34.50
CA ASN A 366 -2.17 1.44 -33.07
C ASN A 366 -1.15 0.32 -32.86
N PRO A 367 0.03 0.57 -32.31
CA PRO A 367 0.56 1.84 -31.72
C PRO A 367 0.73 2.98 -32.73
N VAL A 368 0.36 4.19 -32.29
CA VAL A 368 0.69 5.42 -33.03
C VAL A 368 2.16 5.74 -32.78
N ASP A 369 2.97 5.79 -33.86
CA ASP A 369 4.38 6.16 -33.76
C ASP A 369 4.58 7.61 -34.23
N THR A 370 4.95 8.49 -33.29
CA THR A 370 5.23 9.89 -33.55
C THR A 370 6.65 10.13 -34.09
N THR A 371 7.47 9.09 -34.11
CA THR A 371 8.87 9.08 -34.54
C THR A 371 9.83 9.97 -33.72
N ALA A 372 11.12 9.89 -33.98
CA ALA A 372 12.14 10.75 -33.37
C ALA A 372 11.98 12.25 -33.74
N MET A 373 11.24 12.58 -34.81
CA MET A 373 10.97 13.95 -35.23
C MET A 373 9.99 14.70 -34.31
N PHE A 374 9.32 13.98 -33.40
CA PHE A 374 8.40 14.56 -32.43
C PHE A 374 8.93 15.84 -31.76
N SER A 375 10.21 15.86 -31.40
CA SER A 375 10.84 17.01 -30.76
C SER A 375 10.87 18.28 -31.63
N GLN A 376 10.98 18.14 -32.94
CA GLN A 376 10.99 19.28 -33.87
C GLN A 376 9.58 19.86 -34.05
N PHE A 377 8.56 19.00 -34.03
CA PHE A 377 7.17 19.46 -34.09
C PHE A 377 6.74 20.20 -32.82
N LEU A 378 7.20 19.77 -31.64
CA LEU A 378 6.95 20.49 -30.36
C LEU A 378 7.54 21.91 -30.34
N VAL A 379 8.68 22.14 -31.00
CA VAL A 379 9.28 23.45 -31.10
C VAL A 379 8.41 24.42 -31.95
N LYS A 380 7.83 23.85 -33.03
CA LYS A 380 6.98 24.63 -33.97
C LYS A 380 5.55 24.82 -33.44
N ASP A 381 5.04 23.87 -32.70
CA ASP A 381 3.68 23.85 -32.18
C ASP A 381 3.71 23.35 -30.72
N PRO A 382 3.67 24.24 -29.73
CA PRO A 382 3.69 23.89 -28.33
C PRO A 382 2.54 22.96 -27.89
N ASP A 383 1.41 22.97 -28.59
CA ASP A 383 0.25 22.11 -28.31
C ASP A 383 0.26 20.79 -29.09
N TYR A 384 1.32 20.52 -29.85
CA TYR A 384 1.39 19.33 -30.72
C TYR A 384 1.15 18.03 -29.98
N PHE A 385 1.72 17.89 -28.78
CA PHE A 385 1.52 16.68 -27.98
C PHE A 385 0.06 16.49 -27.55
N LYS A 386 -0.60 17.56 -27.13
CA LYS A 386 -2.03 17.53 -26.81
C LYS A 386 -2.90 17.20 -28.03
N LYS A 387 -2.52 17.71 -29.21
CA LYS A 387 -3.21 17.38 -30.48
C LYS A 387 -3.10 15.89 -30.80
N LEU A 388 -1.93 15.27 -30.57
CA LEU A 388 -1.74 13.83 -30.77
C LEU A 388 -2.54 12.94 -29.81
N LEU A 389 -2.83 13.42 -28.61
CA LEU A 389 -3.62 12.66 -27.64
C LEU A 389 -5.13 12.72 -27.90
N ARG A 390 -5.63 13.82 -28.42
CA ARG A 390 -7.07 14.06 -28.61
C ARG A 390 -7.80 12.99 -29.43
N PRO A 391 -7.31 12.49 -30.59
CA PRO A 391 -8.00 11.46 -31.35
C PRO A 391 -8.21 10.18 -30.52
N MET A 392 -7.20 9.74 -29.76
CA MET A 392 -7.26 8.55 -28.92
C MET A 392 -8.24 8.72 -27.75
N LEU A 393 -8.34 9.92 -27.19
CA LEU A 393 -9.32 10.21 -26.14
C LEU A 393 -10.76 10.09 -26.64
N LYS A 394 -11.03 10.54 -27.88
CA LYS A 394 -12.34 10.50 -28.53
C LYS A 394 -12.71 9.10 -29.04
N GLU A 395 -11.71 8.27 -29.39
CA GLU A 395 -11.91 6.95 -29.98
C GLU A 395 -12.69 6.02 -29.03
N LYS A 396 -13.92 5.68 -29.39
CA LYS A 396 -14.83 4.90 -28.54
C LYS A 396 -14.37 3.45 -28.33
N SER A 397 -13.64 2.91 -29.30
CA SER A 397 -13.09 1.55 -29.21
C SER A 397 -11.91 1.43 -28.24
N VAL A 398 -11.29 2.55 -27.82
CA VAL A 398 -10.20 2.59 -26.84
C VAL A 398 -10.76 2.69 -25.43
N HIS A 399 -10.41 1.73 -24.60
CA HIS A 399 -10.87 1.64 -23.20
C HIS A 399 -9.83 2.08 -22.17
N SER A 400 -8.55 2.08 -22.55
CA SER A 400 -7.42 2.56 -21.73
C SER A 400 -6.29 3.04 -22.64
N ILE A 401 -5.39 3.85 -22.09
CA ILE A 401 -4.33 4.51 -22.85
C ILE A 401 -2.98 4.23 -22.20
N ILE A 402 -1.98 3.89 -23.02
CA ILE A 402 -0.57 3.82 -22.62
C ILE A 402 0.21 4.86 -23.42
N LEU A 403 0.86 5.78 -22.72
CA LEU A 403 1.83 6.70 -23.31
C LEU A 403 3.22 6.10 -23.16
N MET A 404 3.83 5.71 -24.27
CA MET A 404 5.17 5.14 -24.30
C MET A 404 6.19 6.21 -24.73
N ILE A 405 6.93 6.75 -23.75
CA ILE A 405 7.83 7.88 -23.94
C ILE A 405 9.27 7.41 -23.74
N THR A 406 10.13 7.75 -24.69
CA THR A 406 11.56 7.45 -24.65
C THR A 406 12.38 8.74 -24.78
N MET A 407 13.44 8.86 -23.99
CA MET A 407 14.47 9.92 -24.11
C MET A 407 13.95 11.36 -24.26
N SER A 408 12.75 11.65 -23.75
CA SER A 408 12.32 13.03 -23.55
C SER A 408 12.86 13.53 -22.24
N THR A 409 13.72 14.55 -22.28
CA THR A 409 14.51 15.01 -21.13
C THR A 409 14.47 16.55 -21.01
N GLY A 410 14.90 17.09 -19.87
CA GLY A 410 14.97 18.54 -19.60
C GLY A 410 13.64 19.25 -19.80
N GLU A 411 13.63 20.44 -20.38
CA GLU A 411 12.43 21.27 -20.58
C GLU A 411 11.33 20.57 -21.40
N ARG A 412 11.71 19.64 -22.32
CA ARG A 412 10.72 18.83 -23.04
C ARG A 412 9.99 17.87 -22.12
N ALA A 413 10.73 17.20 -21.23
CA ALA A 413 10.12 16.31 -20.25
C ALA A 413 9.11 17.06 -19.37
N LYS A 414 9.50 18.21 -18.87
CA LYS A 414 8.65 19.09 -18.07
C LYS A 414 7.38 19.48 -18.82
N ARG A 415 7.52 19.97 -20.06
CA ARG A 415 6.38 20.38 -20.88
C ARG A 415 5.43 19.22 -21.15
N MET A 416 5.95 18.05 -21.57
CA MET A 416 5.14 16.87 -21.82
C MET A 416 4.41 16.41 -20.57
N ALA A 417 5.06 16.42 -19.40
CA ALA A 417 4.42 16.06 -18.16
C ALA A 417 3.26 16.99 -17.80
N ILE A 418 3.41 18.31 -18.01
CA ILE A 418 2.33 19.28 -17.83
C ILE A 418 1.17 18.98 -18.78
N ASP A 419 1.44 18.75 -20.08
CA ASP A 419 0.42 18.43 -21.07
C ASP A 419 -0.32 17.12 -20.74
N ILE A 420 0.41 16.11 -20.26
CA ILE A 420 -0.19 14.85 -19.78
C ILE A 420 -1.09 15.11 -18.57
N ALA A 421 -0.63 15.91 -17.61
CA ALA A 421 -1.40 16.22 -16.41
C ALA A 421 -2.71 16.97 -16.76
N GLU A 422 -2.66 17.93 -17.69
CA GLU A 422 -3.85 18.64 -18.17
C GLU A 422 -4.84 17.68 -18.87
N ILE A 423 -4.34 16.82 -19.78
CA ILE A 423 -5.16 15.85 -20.51
C ILE A 423 -5.75 14.79 -19.57
N TYR A 424 -4.98 14.38 -18.57
CA TYR A 424 -5.45 13.39 -17.60
C TYR A 424 -6.71 13.85 -16.86
N GLN A 425 -6.87 15.13 -16.61
CA GLN A 425 -8.07 15.69 -15.99
C GLN A 425 -9.29 15.72 -16.93
N GLN A 426 -9.08 15.59 -18.24
CA GLN A 426 -10.13 15.71 -19.26
C GLN A 426 -10.71 14.36 -19.68
N THR A 427 -10.26 13.23 -19.10
CA THR A 427 -10.68 11.90 -19.49
C THR A 427 -10.95 11.00 -18.29
N ASP A 428 -11.98 10.16 -18.40
CA ASP A 428 -12.25 9.07 -17.46
C ASP A 428 -11.56 7.75 -17.87
N LYS A 429 -10.94 7.70 -19.07
CA LYS A 429 -10.20 6.53 -19.50
C LYS A 429 -8.96 6.35 -18.61
N PRO A 430 -8.68 5.14 -18.11
CA PRO A 430 -7.41 4.85 -17.49
C PRO A 430 -6.26 5.23 -18.43
N LEU A 431 -5.34 6.03 -17.93
CA LEU A 431 -4.14 6.43 -18.64
C LEU A 431 -2.94 6.13 -17.75
N VAL A 432 -1.98 5.40 -18.30
CA VAL A 432 -0.70 5.12 -17.66
C VAL A 432 0.44 5.59 -18.55
N VAL A 433 1.51 6.04 -17.92
CA VAL A 433 2.70 6.53 -18.61
C VAL A 433 3.84 5.53 -18.43
N SER A 434 4.38 5.02 -19.53
CA SER A 434 5.64 4.28 -19.57
C SER A 434 6.72 5.19 -20.10
N TRP A 435 7.61 5.69 -19.23
CA TRP A 435 8.61 6.69 -19.62
C TRP A 435 10.01 6.24 -19.26
N ILE A 436 10.82 5.99 -20.28
CA ILE A 436 12.17 5.44 -20.14
C ILE A 436 13.20 6.51 -20.53
N ALA A 437 13.73 7.24 -19.55
CA ALA A 437 14.76 8.27 -19.75
C ALA A 437 15.71 8.39 -18.53
N GLY A 438 15.62 7.50 -17.54
CA GLY A 438 16.39 7.58 -16.31
C GLY A 438 16.17 8.91 -15.57
N ASN A 439 17.12 9.35 -14.79
CA ASN A 439 17.08 10.60 -14.02
C ASN A 439 17.07 11.88 -14.89
N LEU A 440 17.33 11.76 -16.19
CA LEU A 440 17.28 12.90 -17.11
C LEU A 440 15.87 13.48 -17.31
N ALA A 441 14.83 12.77 -16.92
CA ALA A 441 13.44 13.22 -16.96
C ALA A 441 12.82 13.44 -15.57
N GLU A 442 13.63 13.53 -14.51
CA GLU A 442 13.13 13.54 -13.12
C GLU A 442 12.13 14.67 -12.84
N GLU A 443 12.33 15.89 -13.40
CA GLU A 443 11.35 16.97 -13.24
C GLU A 443 9.98 16.59 -13.85
N GLY A 444 9.96 15.95 -15.01
CA GLY A 444 8.74 15.44 -15.62
C GLY A 444 8.10 14.33 -14.79
N TYR A 445 8.90 13.42 -14.23
CA TYR A 445 8.41 12.37 -13.34
C TYR A 445 7.76 12.93 -12.09
N GLN A 446 8.37 13.94 -11.49
CA GLN A 446 7.82 14.59 -10.30
C GLN A 446 6.46 15.24 -10.58
N ILE A 447 6.31 15.93 -11.71
CA ILE A 447 5.02 16.54 -12.13
C ILE A 447 3.94 15.47 -12.26
N LEU A 448 4.25 14.32 -12.89
CA LEU A 448 3.30 13.22 -13.05
C LEU A 448 2.93 12.59 -11.69
N ARG A 449 3.90 12.38 -10.80
CA ARG A 449 3.67 11.87 -9.44
C ARG A 449 2.79 12.81 -8.62
N GLU A 450 3.06 14.11 -8.66
CA GLU A 450 2.27 15.12 -7.95
C GLU A 450 0.83 15.22 -8.50
N ALA A 451 0.65 14.99 -9.80
CA ALA A 451 -0.65 14.89 -10.44
C ALA A 451 -1.38 13.54 -10.20
N GLY A 452 -0.75 12.60 -9.50
CA GLY A 452 -1.28 11.26 -9.22
C GLY A 452 -1.36 10.38 -10.46
N ILE A 453 -0.57 10.63 -11.50
CA ILE A 453 -0.60 9.86 -12.76
C ILE A 453 0.32 8.65 -12.63
N PRO A 454 -0.18 7.43 -12.90
CA PRO A 454 0.62 6.21 -12.83
C PRO A 454 1.79 6.26 -13.83
N LEU A 455 3.00 6.18 -13.29
CA LEU A 455 4.26 6.26 -14.05
C LEU A 455 5.08 4.99 -13.87
N PHE A 456 5.53 4.42 -14.97
CA PHE A 456 6.32 3.20 -15.02
C PHE A 456 7.61 3.41 -15.83
N MET A 457 8.70 2.83 -15.35
CA MET A 457 10.00 2.79 -16.07
C MET A 457 10.17 1.50 -16.87
N ASN A 458 9.09 0.72 -17.03
CA ASN A 458 9.14 -0.62 -17.63
C ASN A 458 7.83 -0.92 -18.37
N THR A 459 7.93 -1.37 -19.61
CA THR A 459 6.78 -1.66 -20.48
C THR A 459 5.90 -2.79 -19.95
N LYS A 460 6.51 -3.87 -19.41
CA LYS A 460 5.78 -5.01 -18.84
C LYS A 460 4.87 -4.55 -17.70
N LYS A 461 5.39 -3.71 -16.80
CA LYS A 461 4.65 -3.18 -15.67
C LYS A 461 3.46 -2.31 -16.08
N SER A 462 3.61 -1.50 -17.13
CA SER A 462 2.51 -0.67 -17.68
C SER A 462 1.35 -1.52 -18.21
N ALA A 463 1.67 -2.58 -18.99
CA ALA A 463 0.65 -3.50 -19.48
C ALA A 463 -0.02 -4.27 -18.33
N ARG A 464 0.78 -4.72 -17.34
CA ARG A 464 0.27 -5.41 -16.15
C ARG A 464 -0.67 -4.52 -15.32
N ALA A 465 -0.37 -3.22 -15.21
CA ALA A 465 -1.23 -2.25 -14.54
C ALA A 465 -2.61 -2.14 -15.20
N ILE A 466 -2.68 -2.02 -16.53
CA ILE A 466 -3.95 -2.03 -17.26
C ILE A 466 -4.68 -3.36 -17.09
N GLN A 467 -3.97 -4.49 -17.12
CA GLN A 467 -4.57 -5.80 -16.86
C GLN A 467 -5.21 -5.87 -15.48
N ALA A 468 -4.54 -5.37 -14.43
CA ALA A 468 -5.07 -5.35 -13.07
C ALA A 468 -6.33 -4.48 -12.96
N LEU A 469 -6.38 -3.32 -13.63
CA LEU A 469 -7.57 -2.48 -13.70
C LEU A 469 -8.76 -3.22 -14.36
N ILE A 470 -8.49 -3.99 -15.42
CA ILE A 470 -9.54 -4.79 -16.10
C ILE A 470 -10.04 -5.91 -15.18
N GLN A 471 -9.13 -6.64 -14.54
CA GLN A 471 -9.50 -7.69 -13.59
C GLN A 471 -10.40 -7.14 -12.48
N CYS A 472 -10.02 -5.98 -11.90
CA CYS A 472 -10.83 -5.31 -10.89
C CYS A 472 -12.19 -4.85 -11.43
N ALA A 473 -12.26 -4.31 -12.67
CA ALA A 473 -13.51 -3.92 -13.31
C ALA A 473 -14.44 -5.12 -13.55
N GLU A 474 -13.91 -6.27 -13.96
CA GLU A 474 -14.67 -7.51 -14.17
C GLU A 474 -15.24 -8.06 -12.84
N LEU A 475 -14.45 -7.97 -11.75
CA LEU A 475 -14.90 -8.39 -10.42
C LEU A 475 -16.04 -7.52 -9.88
N ARG A 476 -15.96 -6.19 -10.08
CA ARG A 476 -17.02 -5.24 -9.68
C ARG A 476 -18.35 -5.46 -10.40
N LYS A 477 -18.34 -6.04 -11.61
CA LYS A 477 -19.57 -6.35 -12.37
C LYS A 477 -20.25 -7.65 -11.91
N LYS A 478 -19.52 -8.52 -11.23
CA LYS A 478 -20.00 -9.83 -10.76
C LYS A 478 -20.50 -9.83 -9.30
N GLY A 479 -20.28 -8.77 -8.58
CA GLY A 479 -20.78 -8.52 -7.22
C GLY A 479 -21.88 -7.50 -7.20
#